data_73443f61973064c8602aa850d0d6ad2c
#
_entry.id   73443f61973064c8602aa850d0d6ad2c
#
_cell.length_a   1.000
_cell.length_b   1.000
_cell.length_c   1.000
_cell.angle_alpha   90.00
_cell.angle_beta   90.00
_cell.angle_gamma   90.00
#
_symmetry.space_group_name_H-M   'P 1'
#
loop_
_entity.id
_entity.type
_entity.pdbx_description
1 polymer ?
#
loop_
_entity_poly.entity_id
_entity_poly.type
_entity_poly.pdbx_seq_one_letter_code
_entity_poly.pdbx_strand_id
1 'polypeptide(L)'
;MKTRSLPQWGWLFLLMLVVCLPRVTIDAYLPSLPAMADTLHGTDAQLQLTLTLYMVGYALSMLVSGPLSDRYGRRPVLIGGLCLYVIASVACACATSIAAIVAARIFQALGGCCGTVVGRVIVRERFPAAMQATMLGRISAGMALSPVIAPLAGSALAQWLGWRGVFGSLAAGGVVAAAMVLRYLPETRESDARPAPGAGLLRTYAGLLRERRFLRYSLAISFAYCTYYPFIAESSTLFQRQRGVSGPVYAAIFGLTVLGYLIGSHVFARTGTRWKADSVIAAAAGVNLAGTAALWVGGAVAPTAVAALVVPMFFVMIAVGIAIPACQFAVMQPYTTIAGTASGLFFFIQMAITAACGGVLAWLSDGTARPMIVVTAGASVAFLAVVVGLRERRCAGEGSRFAPRSRAAAAER
;
A
#
# COMPACT_ATOMS: atom_id res chain seq x y z
N MET A 1 -6.43 -24.17 24.64
CA MET A 1 -5.75 -23.09 25.42
C MET A 1 -6.71 -21.92 25.57
N LYS A 2 -7.09 -21.56 26.80
CA LYS A 2 -7.93 -20.37 27.06
C LYS A 2 -7.14 -19.12 26.64
N THR A 3 -7.55 -18.45 25.57
CA THR A 3 -6.97 -17.16 25.17
C THR A 3 -7.31 -16.12 26.24
N ARG A 4 -6.31 -15.46 26.81
CA ARG A 4 -6.54 -14.34 27.74
C ARG A 4 -7.16 -13.19 26.92
N SER A 5 -8.23 -12.60 27.43
CA SER A 5 -8.85 -11.42 26.80
C SER A 5 -7.91 -10.23 26.89
N LEU A 6 -7.57 -9.62 25.73
CA LEU A 6 -6.84 -8.38 25.70
C LEU A 6 -7.77 -7.19 25.99
N PRO A 7 -7.30 -6.15 26.68
CA PRO A 7 -8.00 -4.87 26.74
C PRO A 7 -8.04 -4.25 25.33
N GLN A 8 -8.93 -3.28 25.10
CA GLN A 8 -9.10 -2.64 23.78
C GLN A 8 -7.79 -2.13 23.18
N TRP A 9 -6.92 -1.54 23.98
CA TRP A 9 -5.60 -1.06 23.56
C TRP A 9 -4.68 -2.20 23.10
N GLY A 10 -4.73 -3.34 23.78
CA GLY A 10 -3.97 -4.54 23.39
C GLY A 10 -4.43 -5.09 22.03
N TRP A 11 -5.74 -5.07 21.77
CA TRP A 11 -6.29 -5.43 20.47
C TRP A 11 -5.86 -4.46 19.37
N LEU A 12 -5.92 -3.16 19.64
CA LEU A 12 -5.48 -2.15 18.69
C LEU A 12 -3.99 -2.33 18.36
N PHE A 13 -3.15 -2.52 19.37
CA PHE A 13 -1.72 -2.73 19.18
C PHE A 13 -1.43 -3.99 18.35
N LEU A 14 -2.06 -5.12 18.67
CA LEU A 14 -1.94 -6.37 17.91
C LEU A 14 -2.31 -6.17 16.43
N LEU A 15 -3.46 -5.56 16.19
CA LEU A 15 -3.96 -5.34 14.83
C LEU A 15 -3.10 -4.32 14.07
N MET A 16 -2.64 -3.25 14.72
CA MET A 16 -1.69 -2.31 14.13
C MET A 16 -0.38 -3.00 13.76
N LEU A 17 0.19 -3.80 14.68
CA LEU A 17 1.43 -4.53 14.43
C LEU A 17 1.31 -5.41 13.19
N VAL A 18 0.22 -6.18 13.08
CA VAL A 18 0.01 -7.11 11.97
C VAL A 18 -0.31 -6.39 10.65
N VAL A 19 -1.16 -5.36 10.69
CA VAL A 19 -1.62 -4.66 9.48
C VAL A 19 -0.57 -3.70 8.92
N CYS A 20 0.21 -3.04 9.80
CA CYS A 20 1.25 -2.09 9.38
C CYS A 20 2.56 -2.76 8.99
N LEU A 21 2.78 -4.02 9.37
CA LEU A 21 4.02 -4.75 9.13
C LEU A 21 4.51 -4.70 7.67
N PRO A 22 3.68 -4.93 6.63
CA PRO A 22 4.12 -4.84 5.25
C PRO A 22 4.58 -3.44 4.86
N ARG A 23 3.92 -2.41 5.39
CA ARG A 23 4.28 -1.01 5.10
C ARG A 23 5.60 -0.64 5.73
N VAL A 24 5.79 -0.97 7.01
CA VAL A 24 7.06 -0.80 7.71
C VAL A 24 8.20 -1.52 6.98
N THR A 25 7.92 -2.73 6.47
CA THR A 25 8.90 -3.52 5.70
C THR A 25 9.33 -2.85 4.40
N ILE A 26 8.43 -2.12 3.72
CA ILE A 26 8.77 -1.36 2.52
C ILE A 26 9.64 -0.16 2.87
N ASP A 27 9.25 0.58 3.90
CA ASP A 27 9.83 1.89 4.16
C ASP A 27 11.16 1.79 4.95
N ALA A 28 11.32 0.79 5.84
CA ALA A 28 12.47 0.70 6.75
C ALA A 28 13.80 0.38 6.05
N TYR A 29 13.81 -0.38 4.95
CA TYR A 29 15.05 -0.77 4.30
C TYR A 29 15.51 0.23 3.21
N LEU A 30 14.66 1.18 2.80
CA LEU A 30 14.99 2.15 1.75
C LEU A 30 16.32 2.89 1.97
N PRO A 31 16.63 3.36 3.20
CA PRO A 31 17.92 4.02 3.46
C PRO A 31 19.13 3.11 3.27
N SER A 32 18.93 1.79 3.30
CA SER A 32 20.00 0.79 3.20
C SER A 32 20.31 0.36 1.76
N LEU A 33 19.50 0.76 0.78
CA LEU A 33 19.67 0.34 -0.63
C LEU A 33 21.09 0.56 -1.18
N PRO A 34 21.74 1.73 -0.97
CA PRO A 34 23.10 1.92 -1.45
C PRO A 34 24.11 0.93 -0.85
N ALA A 35 24.07 0.69 0.46
CA ALA A 35 24.94 -0.25 1.15
C ALA A 35 24.69 -1.71 0.70
N MET A 36 23.45 -2.03 0.35
CA MET A 36 23.12 -3.34 -0.24
C MET A 36 23.71 -3.50 -1.63
N ALA A 37 23.68 -2.45 -2.46
CA ALA A 37 24.31 -2.45 -3.79
C ALA A 37 25.79 -2.76 -3.69
N ASP A 38 26.50 -2.07 -2.81
CA ASP A 38 27.94 -2.24 -2.61
C ASP A 38 28.28 -3.65 -2.09
N THR A 39 27.52 -4.13 -1.11
CA THR A 39 27.76 -5.44 -0.49
C THR A 39 27.43 -6.63 -1.39
N LEU A 40 26.40 -6.51 -2.21
CA LEU A 40 25.92 -7.57 -3.11
C LEU A 40 26.44 -7.42 -4.54
N HIS A 41 27.30 -6.44 -4.78
CA HIS A 41 27.88 -6.12 -6.10
C HIS A 41 26.82 -5.97 -7.20
N GLY A 42 25.71 -5.30 -6.86
CA GLY A 42 24.56 -5.15 -7.73
C GLY A 42 24.40 -3.77 -8.32
N THR A 43 23.66 -3.69 -9.43
CA THR A 43 23.25 -2.42 -10.02
C THR A 43 22.04 -1.84 -9.31
N ASP A 44 21.84 -0.53 -9.40
CA ASP A 44 20.68 0.16 -8.84
C ASP A 44 19.37 -0.38 -9.41
N ALA A 45 19.33 -0.72 -10.70
CA ALA A 45 18.18 -1.34 -11.36
C ALA A 45 17.83 -2.72 -10.74
N GLN A 46 18.84 -3.54 -10.46
CA GLN A 46 18.63 -4.82 -9.79
C GLN A 46 18.09 -4.67 -8.36
N LEU A 47 18.52 -3.64 -7.64
CA LEU A 47 17.99 -3.38 -6.30
C LEU A 47 16.55 -2.83 -6.34
N GLN A 48 16.19 -2.04 -7.34
CA GLN A 48 14.81 -1.62 -7.56
C GLN A 48 13.87 -2.81 -7.79
N LEU A 49 14.36 -3.91 -8.40
CA LEU A 49 13.59 -5.15 -8.53
C LEU A 49 13.21 -5.75 -7.17
N THR A 50 14.00 -5.53 -6.11
CA THR A 50 13.64 -6.00 -4.77
C THR A 50 12.34 -5.35 -4.28
N LEU A 51 12.13 -4.08 -4.60
CA LEU A 51 10.90 -3.35 -4.28
C LEU A 51 9.76 -3.74 -5.22
N THR A 52 10.04 -3.78 -6.53
CA THR A 52 9.06 -4.13 -7.56
C THR A 52 8.47 -5.52 -7.34
N LEU A 53 9.31 -6.53 -7.08
CA LEU A 53 8.86 -7.89 -6.85
C LEU A 53 8.23 -8.10 -5.47
N TYR A 54 8.59 -7.26 -4.49
CA TYR A 54 7.79 -7.14 -3.26
C TYR A 54 6.35 -6.71 -3.57
N MET A 55 6.13 -5.74 -4.49
CA MET A 55 4.78 -5.33 -4.88
C MET A 55 4.01 -6.44 -5.61
N VAL A 56 4.69 -7.30 -6.38
CA VAL A 56 4.08 -8.51 -6.96
C VAL A 56 3.60 -9.46 -5.86
N GLY A 57 4.47 -9.77 -4.90
CA GLY A 57 4.10 -10.59 -3.74
C GLY A 57 2.94 -9.99 -2.93
N TYR A 58 2.94 -8.66 -2.78
CA TYR A 58 1.86 -7.92 -2.13
C TYR A 58 0.53 -8.08 -2.89
N ALA A 59 0.54 -7.87 -4.20
CA ALA A 59 -0.64 -8.04 -5.04
C ALA A 59 -1.22 -9.46 -4.90
N LEU A 60 -0.38 -10.48 -5.04
CA LEU A 60 -0.80 -11.88 -4.89
C LEU A 60 -1.39 -12.16 -3.51
N SER A 61 -0.76 -11.64 -2.46
CA SER A 61 -1.27 -11.77 -1.09
C SER A 61 -2.66 -11.16 -0.93
N MET A 62 -2.92 -9.98 -1.53
CA MET A 62 -4.23 -9.34 -1.47
C MET A 62 -5.34 -10.20 -2.08
N LEU A 63 -5.02 -10.91 -3.16
CA LEU A 63 -5.98 -11.75 -3.87
C LEU A 63 -6.24 -13.08 -3.14
N VAL A 64 -5.19 -13.67 -2.56
CA VAL A 64 -5.22 -15.04 -2.01
C VAL A 64 -5.61 -15.07 -0.54
N SER A 65 -5.17 -14.09 0.27
CA SER A 65 -5.32 -14.14 1.74
C SER A 65 -6.76 -14.08 2.21
N GLY A 66 -7.64 -13.35 1.50
CA GLY A 66 -9.07 -13.29 1.81
C GLY A 66 -9.73 -14.69 1.71
N PRO A 67 -9.81 -15.26 0.50
CA PRO A 67 -10.39 -16.60 0.30
C PRO A 67 -9.75 -17.69 1.15
N LEU A 68 -8.43 -17.62 1.34
CA LEU A 68 -7.71 -18.60 2.15
C LEU A 68 -8.17 -18.52 3.62
N SER A 69 -8.32 -17.29 4.15
CA SER A 69 -8.80 -17.08 5.51
C SER A 69 -10.28 -17.43 5.68
N ASP A 70 -11.08 -17.29 4.62
CA ASP A 70 -12.47 -17.73 4.61
C ASP A 70 -12.58 -19.25 4.67
N ARG A 71 -11.65 -19.97 4.04
CA ARG A 71 -11.64 -21.42 3.98
C ARG A 71 -11.05 -22.07 5.23
N TYR A 72 -9.89 -21.61 5.69
CA TYR A 72 -9.10 -22.25 6.75
C TYR A 72 -9.22 -21.58 8.11
N GLY A 73 -9.89 -20.42 8.20
CA GLY A 73 -9.99 -19.61 9.41
C GLY A 73 -8.99 -18.46 9.44
N ARG A 74 -9.29 -17.44 10.24
CA ARG A 74 -8.48 -16.20 10.31
C ARG A 74 -7.15 -16.44 10.98
N ARG A 75 -7.18 -17.14 12.12
CA ARG A 75 -6.01 -17.40 12.95
C ARG A 75 -4.94 -18.28 12.27
N PRO A 76 -5.25 -19.46 11.69
CA PRO A 76 -4.27 -20.28 11.02
C PRO A 76 -3.59 -19.59 9.83
N VAL A 77 -4.37 -18.88 9.01
CA VAL A 77 -3.85 -18.17 7.84
C VAL A 77 -2.94 -17.03 8.24
N LEU A 78 -3.28 -16.31 9.30
CA LEU A 78 -2.46 -15.23 9.82
C LEU A 78 -1.13 -15.76 10.41
N ILE A 79 -1.18 -16.86 11.16
CA ILE A 79 0.03 -17.52 11.70
C ILE A 79 0.92 -18.01 10.56
N GLY A 80 0.36 -18.74 9.58
CA GLY A 80 1.11 -19.21 8.42
C GLY A 80 1.75 -18.09 7.63
N GLY A 81 1.02 -16.99 7.42
CA GLY A 81 1.54 -15.78 6.78
C GLY A 81 2.69 -15.14 7.57
N LEU A 82 2.55 -14.99 8.89
CA LEU A 82 3.61 -14.44 9.74
C LEU A 82 4.84 -15.35 9.81
N CYS A 83 4.66 -16.67 9.85
CA CYS A 83 5.78 -17.62 9.76
C CYS A 83 6.53 -17.48 8.44
N LEU A 84 5.81 -17.43 7.31
CA LEU A 84 6.41 -17.21 5.99
C LEU A 84 7.15 -15.86 5.95
N TYR A 85 6.57 -14.81 6.52
CA TYR A 85 7.20 -13.50 6.62
C TYR A 85 8.51 -13.52 7.41
N VAL A 86 8.53 -14.21 8.56
CA VAL A 86 9.72 -14.34 9.42
C VAL A 86 10.83 -15.11 8.69
N ILE A 87 10.49 -16.27 8.11
CA ILE A 87 11.45 -17.09 7.35
C ILE A 87 12.04 -16.26 6.18
N ALA A 88 11.20 -15.59 5.42
CA ALA A 88 11.64 -14.75 4.31
C ALA A 88 12.46 -13.53 4.76
N SER A 89 12.14 -12.93 5.91
CA SER A 89 12.92 -11.82 6.49
C SER A 89 14.32 -12.28 6.93
N VAL A 90 14.42 -13.46 7.52
CA VAL A 90 15.72 -14.09 7.86
C VAL A 90 16.48 -14.41 6.56
N ALA A 91 15.81 -14.96 5.54
CA ALA A 91 16.44 -15.22 4.25
C ALA A 91 16.97 -13.92 3.59
N CYS A 92 16.24 -12.79 3.71
CA CYS A 92 16.74 -11.48 3.28
C CYS A 92 18.01 -11.07 4.06
N ALA A 93 18.02 -11.24 5.38
CA ALA A 93 19.17 -10.89 6.20
C ALA A 93 20.42 -11.73 5.88
N CYS A 94 20.23 -13.00 5.53
CA CYS A 94 21.30 -13.95 5.18
C CYS A 94 21.65 -13.95 3.69
N ALA A 95 21.00 -13.14 2.87
CA ALA A 95 21.22 -13.16 1.42
C ALA A 95 22.65 -12.74 1.04
N THR A 96 23.25 -13.52 0.14
CA THR A 96 24.59 -13.28 -0.42
C THR A 96 24.56 -12.87 -1.89
N SER A 97 23.38 -12.86 -2.51
CA SER A 97 23.17 -12.44 -3.89
C SER A 97 21.88 -11.66 -4.05
N ILE A 98 21.81 -10.83 -5.10
CA ILE A 98 20.60 -10.05 -5.42
C ILE A 98 19.44 -10.99 -5.78
N ALA A 99 19.68 -12.06 -6.50
CA ALA A 99 18.64 -13.03 -6.85
C ALA A 99 18.00 -13.65 -5.60
N ALA A 100 18.81 -13.99 -4.59
CA ALA A 100 18.33 -14.55 -3.33
C ALA A 100 17.45 -13.54 -2.57
N ILE A 101 17.89 -12.27 -2.48
CA ILE A 101 17.11 -11.26 -1.77
C ILE A 101 15.82 -10.93 -2.52
N VAL A 102 15.85 -10.84 -3.85
CA VAL A 102 14.67 -10.62 -4.69
C VAL A 102 13.63 -11.72 -4.48
N ALA A 103 14.05 -12.99 -4.53
CA ALA A 103 13.16 -14.11 -4.26
C ALA A 103 12.58 -14.08 -2.84
N ALA A 104 13.43 -13.83 -1.85
CA ALA A 104 12.98 -13.72 -0.45
C ALA A 104 11.98 -12.57 -0.25
N ARG A 105 12.12 -11.46 -0.94
CA ARG A 105 11.20 -10.30 -0.88
C ARG A 105 9.80 -10.63 -1.37
N ILE A 106 9.65 -11.49 -2.39
CA ILE A 106 8.33 -11.95 -2.86
C ILE A 106 7.61 -12.72 -1.73
N PHE A 107 8.31 -13.68 -1.11
CA PHE A 107 7.74 -14.48 -0.02
C PHE A 107 7.50 -13.64 1.24
N GLN A 108 8.37 -12.67 1.53
CA GLN A 108 8.19 -11.73 2.63
C GLN A 108 6.90 -10.91 2.45
N ALA A 109 6.62 -10.44 1.24
CA ALA A 109 5.38 -9.73 0.92
C ALA A 109 4.16 -10.65 1.01
N LEU A 110 4.23 -11.86 0.41
CA LEU A 110 3.16 -12.84 0.49
C LEU A 110 2.74 -13.13 1.92
N GLY A 111 3.72 -13.33 2.81
CA GLY A 111 3.45 -13.62 4.22
C GLY A 111 2.94 -12.40 4.99
N GLY A 112 3.64 -11.26 4.90
CA GLY A 112 3.34 -10.07 5.68
C GLY A 112 2.00 -9.42 5.31
N CYS A 113 1.70 -9.34 4.00
CA CYS A 113 0.50 -8.67 3.52
C CYS A 113 -0.80 -9.43 3.82
N CYS A 114 -0.73 -10.73 4.14
CA CYS A 114 -1.83 -11.47 4.71
C CYS A 114 -2.46 -10.75 5.91
N GLY A 115 -1.63 -10.18 6.77
CA GLY A 115 -2.06 -9.40 7.93
C GLY A 115 -2.93 -8.19 7.60
N THR A 116 -2.66 -7.52 6.48
CA THR A 116 -3.43 -6.36 6.05
C THR A 116 -4.87 -6.72 5.67
N VAL A 117 -5.09 -7.86 5.02
CA VAL A 117 -6.42 -8.35 4.64
C VAL A 117 -7.14 -8.92 5.86
N VAL A 118 -6.53 -9.91 6.50
CA VAL A 118 -7.13 -10.67 7.59
C VAL A 118 -7.37 -9.79 8.82
N GLY A 119 -6.44 -8.88 9.12
CA GLY A 119 -6.60 -7.95 10.25
C GLY A 119 -7.83 -7.05 10.14
N ARG A 120 -8.15 -6.58 8.93
CA ARG A 120 -9.38 -5.78 8.69
C ARG A 120 -10.64 -6.61 8.82
N VAL A 121 -10.61 -7.88 8.42
CA VAL A 121 -11.73 -8.82 8.60
C VAL A 121 -11.95 -9.08 10.09
N ILE A 122 -10.89 -9.33 10.87
CA ILE A 122 -10.96 -9.52 12.32
C ILE A 122 -11.61 -8.31 13.01
N VAL A 123 -11.31 -7.06 12.59
CA VAL A 123 -11.96 -5.87 13.12
C VAL A 123 -13.49 -5.96 12.95
N ARG A 124 -13.95 -6.38 11.76
CA ARG A 124 -15.38 -6.47 11.46
C ARG A 124 -16.08 -7.60 12.24
N GLU A 125 -15.40 -8.73 12.45
CA GLU A 125 -15.96 -9.89 13.13
C GLU A 125 -15.94 -9.73 14.66
N ARG A 126 -14.93 -9.06 15.20
CA ARG A 126 -14.68 -9.00 16.66
C ARG A 126 -15.31 -7.79 17.34
N PHE A 127 -15.47 -6.67 16.64
CA PHE A 127 -15.93 -5.42 17.25
C PHE A 127 -17.34 -5.03 16.82
N PRO A 128 -18.16 -4.45 17.72
CA PRO A 128 -19.47 -3.88 17.37
C PRO A 128 -19.33 -2.82 16.28
N ALA A 129 -20.33 -2.66 15.42
CA ALA A 129 -20.33 -1.74 14.29
C ALA A 129 -19.92 -0.30 14.65
N ALA A 130 -20.37 0.20 15.81
CA ALA A 130 -20.02 1.52 16.32
C ALA A 130 -18.50 1.70 16.59
N MET A 131 -17.77 0.63 16.88
CA MET A 131 -16.34 0.66 17.17
C MET A 131 -15.49 0.34 15.96
N GLN A 132 -16.01 -0.35 14.95
CA GLN A 132 -15.26 -0.76 13.77
C GLN A 132 -14.63 0.43 13.04
N ALA A 133 -15.40 1.51 12.83
CA ALA A 133 -14.92 2.72 12.19
C ALA A 133 -13.72 3.36 12.94
N THR A 134 -13.81 3.41 14.26
CA THR A 134 -12.74 3.94 15.13
C THR A 134 -11.49 3.07 15.06
N MET A 135 -11.63 1.75 15.12
CA MET A 135 -10.50 0.81 15.04
C MET A 135 -9.81 0.87 13.69
N LEU A 136 -10.58 0.82 12.59
CA LEU A 136 -10.05 0.94 11.23
C LEU A 136 -9.38 2.30 11.00
N GLY A 137 -9.95 3.39 11.53
CA GLY A 137 -9.38 4.73 11.48
C GLY A 137 -8.01 4.80 12.17
N ARG A 138 -7.88 4.25 13.38
CA ARG A 138 -6.61 4.21 14.13
C ARG A 138 -5.56 3.35 13.43
N ILE A 139 -5.94 2.19 12.87
CA ILE A 139 -5.05 1.35 12.06
C ILE A 139 -4.57 2.11 10.82
N SER A 140 -5.47 2.81 10.14
CA SER A 140 -5.12 3.63 8.96
C SER A 140 -4.19 4.79 9.32
N ALA A 141 -4.36 5.41 10.49
CA ALA A 141 -3.44 6.43 10.99
C ALA A 141 -2.04 5.85 11.26
N GLY A 142 -1.95 4.64 11.84
CA GLY A 142 -0.68 3.94 12.00
C GLY A 142 0.01 3.63 10.68
N MET A 143 -0.74 3.18 9.67
CA MET A 143 -0.22 2.95 8.32
C MET A 143 0.27 4.24 7.65
N ALA A 144 -0.42 5.37 7.87
CA ALA A 144 -0.04 6.68 7.34
C ALA A 144 1.23 7.24 8.02
N LEU A 145 1.48 6.86 9.28
CA LEU A 145 2.66 7.29 10.03
C LEU A 145 3.90 6.43 9.72
N SER A 146 3.71 5.19 9.25
CA SER A 146 4.80 4.27 8.91
C SER A 146 5.87 4.88 8.01
N PRO A 147 5.55 5.55 6.88
CA PRO A 147 6.55 6.12 5.99
C PRO A 147 7.37 7.26 6.60
N VAL A 148 6.94 7.83 7.71
CA VAL A 148 7.73 8.81 8.46
C VAL A 148 8.69 8.12 9.43
N ILE A 149 8.16 7.18 10.22
CA ILE A 149 8.91 6.54 11.31
C ILE A 149 9.84 5.43 10.79
N ALA A 150 9.37 4.60 9.83
CA ALA A 150 10.10 3.42 9.43
C ALA A 150 11.44 3.71 8.74
N PRO A 151 11.59 4.71 7.84
CA PRO A 151 12.90 5.05 7.28
C PRO A 151 13.88 5.60 8.32
N LEU A 152 13.38 6.40 9.30
CA LEU A 152 14.22 6.92 10.39
C LEU A 152 14.73 5.79 11.26
N ALA A 153 13.86 4.89 11.71
CA ALA A 153 14.23 3.72 12.48
C ALA A 153 15.15 2.78 11.68
N GLY A 154 14.85 2.56 10.40
CA GLY A 154 15.65 1.76 9.50
C GLY A 154 17.04 2.33 9.26
N SER A 155 17.16 3.66 9.09
CA SER A 155 18.44 4.33 8.97
C SER A 155 19.30 4.19 10.23
N ALA A 156 18.71 4.37 11.42
CA ALA A 156 19.41 4.19 12.69
C ALA A 156 19.87 2.73 12.85
N LEU A 157 19.00 1.76 12.58
CA LEU A 157 19.35 0.33 12.63
C LEU A 157 20.46 -0.01 11.64
N ALA A 158 20.41 0.55 10.43
CA ALA A 158 21.42 0.31 9.39
C ALA A 158 22.80 0.86 9.79
N GLN A 159 22.86 1.97 10.54
CA GLN A 159 24.12 2.52 11.04
C GLN A 159 24.78 1.62 12.10
N TRP A 160 23.99 0.97 12.96
CA TRP A 160 24.53 0.16 14.06
C TRP A 160 24.74 -1.31 13.69
N LEU A 161 23.82 -1.87 12.91
CA LEU A 161 23.75 -3.31 12.62
C LEU A 161 23.91 -3.63 11.12
N GLY A 162 24.13 -2.61 10.29
CA GLY A 162 24.15 -2.75 8.84
C GLY A 162 22.75 -3.06 8.26
N TRP A 163 22.66 -3.17 6.94
CA TRP A 163 21.40 -3.46 6.26
C TRP A 163 20.81 -4.85 6.61
N ARG A 164 21.68 -5.81 6.94
CA ARG A 164 21.24 -7.14 7.42
C ARG A 164 20.49 -7.05 8.75
N GLY A 165 20.94 -6.17 9.65
CA GLY A 165 20.27 -5.91 10.92
C GLY A 165 18.87 -5.30 10.75
N VAL A 166 18.62 -4.52 9.69
CA VAL A 166 17.28 -4.04 9.38
C VAL A 166 16.34 -5.21 9.09
N PHE A 167 16.72 -6.17 8.23
CA PHE A 167 15.91 -7.36 7.97
C PHE A 167 15.79 -8.28 9.19
N GLY A 168 16.84 -8.37 10.01
CA GLY A 168 16.80 -9.07 11.30
C GLY A 168 15.78 -8.47 12.27
N SER A 169 15.71 -7.14 12.37
CA SER A 169 14.72 -6.44 13.18
C SER A 169 13.28 -6.63 12.67
N LEU A 170 13.10 -6.67 11.35
CA LEU A 170 11.81 -7.00 10.74
C LEU A 170 11.39 -8.44 11.06
N ALA A 171 12.34 -9.39 11.01
CA ALA A 171 12.08 -10.78 11.42
C ALA A 171 11.67 -10.85 12.89
N ALA A 172 12.39 -10.15 13.80
CA ALA A 172 12.06 -10.06 15.22
C ALA A 172 10.64 -9.48 15.44
N GLY A 173 10.30 -8.40 14.73
CA GLY A 173 8.95 -7.83 14.73
C GLY A 173 7.88 -8.84 14.28
N GLY A 174 8.18 -9.62 13.25
CA GLY A 174 7.32 -10.72 12.77
C GLY A 174 7.14 -11.83 13.81
N VAL A 175 8.21 -12.20 14.52
CA VAL A 175 8.14 -13.19 15.63
C VAL A 175 7.25 -12.67 16.76
N VAL A 176 7.43 -11.40 17.16
CA VAL A 176 6.57 -10.76 18.18
C VAL A 176 5.12 -10.77 17.74
N ALA A 177 4.84 -10.39 16.48
CA ALA A 177 3.49 -10.42 15.93
C ALA A 177 2.91 -11.85 15.95
N ALA A 178 3.66 -12.86 15.51
CA ALA A 178 3.24 -14.25 15.53
C ALA A 178 2.97 -14.76 16.96
N ALA A 179 3.87 -14.46 17.90
CA ALA A 179 3.69 -14.83 19.31
C ALA A 179 2.43 -14.17 19.91
N MET A 180 2.18 -12.90 19.62
CA MET A 180 0.97 -12.21 20.07
C MET A 180 -0.31 -12.82 19.45
N VAL A 181 -0.28 -13.14 18.14
CA VAL A 181 -1.40 -13.81 17.47
C VAL A 181 -1.66 -15.19 18.08
N LEU A 182 -0.61 -15.99 18.29
CA LEU A 182 -0.72 -17.31 18.92
C LEU A 182 -1.31 -17.24 20.35
N ARG A 183 -0.91 -16.23 21.11
CA ARG A 183 -1.27 -16.10 22.53
C ARG A 183 -2.64 -15.50 22.77
N TYR A 184 -3.05 -14.52 21.92
CA TYR A 184 -4.19 -13.66 22.21
C TYR A 184 -5.31 -13.72 21.17
N LEU A 185 -5.02 -14.07 19.91
CA LEU A 185 -6.05 -14.12 18.87
C LEU A 185 -6.83 -15.46 18.94
N PRO A 186 -8.11 -15.48 19.33
CA PRO A 186 -8.96 -16.64 19.13
C PRO A 186 -9.28 -16.78 17.64
N GLU A 187 -9.79 -17.94 17.23
CA GLU A 187 -10.44 -18.04 15.93
C GLU A 187 -11.70 -17.17 15.92
N THR A 188 -11.83 -16.29 14.92
CA THR A 188 -12.97 -15.36 14.84
C THR A 188 -14.01 -15.79 13.82
N ARG A 189 -13.68 -16.77 12.97
CA ARG A 189 -14.60 -17.32 12.00
C ARG A 189 -15.72 -18.08 12.70
N GLU A 190 -16.98 -17.75 12.37
CA GLU A 190 -18.12 -18.55 12.78
C GLU A 190 -18.11 -19.92 12.10
N SER A 191 -18.28 -20.98 12.90
CA SER A 191 -18.14 -22.39 12.44
C SER A 191 -19.10 -22.77 11.31
N ASP A 192 -20.24 -22.08 11.21
CA ASP A 192 -21.32 -22.40 10.26
C ASP A 192 -21.28 -21.56 8.96
N ALA A 193 -20.32 -20.62 8.83
CA ALA A 193 -20.16 -19.86 7.60
C ALA A 193 -19.67 -20.80 6.49
N ARG A 194 -20.58 -21.24 5.61
CA ARG A 194 -20.23 -22.01 4.42
C ARG A 194 -19.20 -21.25 3.61
N PRO A 195 -18.10 -21.89 3.17
CA PRO A 195 -17.14 -21.25 2.27
C PRO A 195 -17.91 -20.77 1.04
N ALA A 196 -17.73 -19.52 0.65
CA ALA A 196 -18.24 -19.06 -0.63
C ALA A 196 -17.72 -20.00 -1.73
N PRO A 197 -18.57 -20.55 -2.62
CA PRO A 197 -18.14 -21.48 -3.66
C PRO A 197 -17.06 -20.80 -4.50
N GLY A 198 -15.89 -21.43 -4.68
CA GLY A 198 -14.79 -20.86 -5.46
C GLY A 198 -15.16 -20.47 -6.90
N ALA A 199 -16.18 -21.13 -7.48
CA ALA A 199 -16.75 -20.78 -8.78
C ALA A 199 -17.49 -19.41 -8.79
N GLY A 200 -18.01 -18.97 -7.63
CA GLY A 200 -18.64 -17.65 -7.48
C GLY A 200 -17.64 -16.49 -7.41
N LEU A 201 -16.44 -16.72 -6.88
CA LEU A 201 -15.43 -15.67 -6.69
C LEU A 201 -14.90 -15.13 -8.02
N LEU A 202 -14.51 -16.02 -8.95
CA LEU A 202 -14.05 -15.61 -10.28
C LEU A 202 -15.14 -14.88 -11.06
N ARG A 203 -16.39 -15.33 -10.94
CA ARG A 203 -17.52 -14.66 -11.57
C ARG A 203 -17.77 -13.27 -10.98
N THR A 204 -17.62 -13.11 -9.67
CA THR A 204 -17.70 -11.82 -8.98
C THR A 204 -16.59 -10.89 -9.43
N TYR A 205 -15.34 -11.38 -9.51
CA TYR A 205 -14.21 -10.60 -10.02
C TYR A 205 -14.44 -10.16 -11.48
N ALA A 206 -14.88 -11.07 -12.35
CA ALA A 206 -15.21 -10.75 -13.73
C ALA A 206 -16.36 -9.72 -13.84
N GLY A 207 -17.33 -9.80 -12.93
CA GLY A 207 -18.41 -8.80 -12.83
C GLY A 207 -17.90 -7.42 -12.44
N LEU A 208 -17.04 -7.34 -11.41
CA LEU A 208 -16.43 -6.09 -10.94
C LEU A 208 -15.54 -5.45 -12.02
N LEU A 209 -14.74 -6.24 -12.74
CA LEU A 209 -13.87 -5.76 -13.82
C LEU A 209 -14.65 -5.23 -15.04
N ARG A 210 -15.92 -5.62 -15.22
CA ARG A 210 -16.80 -5.09 -16.27
C ARG A 210 -17.52 -3.81 -15.86
N GLU A 211 -17.50 -3.48 -14.56
CA GLU A 211 -18.16 -2.30 -14.04
C GLU A 211 -17.26 -1.07 -14.19
N ARG A 212 -17.65 -0.12 -15.05
CA ARG A 212 -16.87 1.09 -15.37
C ARG A 212 -16.51 1.90 -14.13
N ARG A 213 -17.42 1.99 -13.16
CA ARG A 213 -17.19 2.73 -11.92
C ARG A 213 -16.08 2.08 -11.09
N PHE A 214 -16.12 0.76 -10.90
CA PHE A 214 -15.10 0.01 -10.17
C PHE A 214 -13.74 0.17 -10.84
N LEU A 215 -13.68 -0.04 -12.16
CA LEU A 215 -12.44 0.04 -12.92
C LEU A 215 -11.85 1.45 -12.90
N ARG A 216 -12.68 2.49 -13.04
CA ARG A 216 -12.24 3.89 -12.98
C ARG A 216 -11.53 4.23 -11.68
N TYR A 217 -12.14 3.94 -10.53
CA TYR A 217 -11.51 4.26 -9.25
C TYR A 217 -10.31 3.36 -8.95
N SER A 218 -10.32 2.10 -9.41
CA SER A 218 -9.17 1.20 -9.30
C SER A 218 -7.97 1.68 -10.13
N LEU A 219 -8.20 2.14 -11.35
CA LEU A 219 -7.15 2.72 -12.19
C LEU A 219 -6.69 4.09 -11.66
N ALA A 220 -7.63 4.94 -11.21
CA ALA A 220 -7.30 6.25 -10.66
C ALA A 220 -6.37 6.15 -9.45
N ILE A 221 -6.68 5.28 -8.46
CA ILE A 221 -5.79 5.08 -7.30
C ILE A 221 -4.45 4.48 -7.71
N SER A 222 -4.45 3.56 -8.68
CA SER A 222 -3.24 2.92 -9.17
C SER A 222 -2.28 3.93 -9.78
N PHE A 223 -2.76 4.75 -10.72
CA PHE A 223 -1.93 5.77 -11.34
C PHE A 223 -1.58 6.90 -10.37
N ALA A 224 -2.47 7.30 -9.45
CA ALA A 224 -2.10 8.22 -8.38
C ALA A 224 -0.95 7.69 -7.51
N TYR A 225 -0.94 6.40 -7.19
CA TYR A 225 0.17 5.78 -6.46
C TYR A 225 1.45 5.69 -7.31
N CYS A 226 1.33 5.41 -8.61
CA CYS A 226 2.46 5.37 -9.55
C CYS A 226 3.12 6.74 -9.76
N THR A 227 2.48 7.88 -9.44
CA THR A 227 3.15 9.19 -9.46
C THR A 227 4.14 9.36 -8.31
N TYR A 228 4.01 8.60 -7.25
CA TYR A 228 4.87 8.64 -6.08
C TYR A 228 5.84 7.46 -6.00
N TYR A 229 5.46 6.32 -6.55
CA TYR A 229 6.26 5.09 -6.46
C TYR A 229 7.68 5.21 -7.02
N PRO A 230 7.95 5.90 -8.17
CA PRO A 230 9.31 6.09 -8.65
C PRO A 230 10.21 6.83 -7.66
N PHE A 231 9.65 7.80 -6.93
CA PHE A 231 10.38 8.48 -5.87
C PHE A 231 10.74 7.54 -4.71
N ILE A 232 9.82 6.66 -4.29
CA ILE A 232 10.12 5.63 -3.28
C ILE A 232 11.29 4.75 -3.75
N ALA A 233 11.27 4.33 -5.02
CA ALA A 233 12.20 3.35 -5.55
C ALA A 233 13.62 3.92 -5.77
N GLU A 234 13.73 5.16 -6.25
CA GLU A 234 15.01 5.74 -6.70
C GLU A 234 15.60 6.78 -5.75
N SER A 235 14.79 7.46 -4.93
CA SER A 235 15.27 8.60 -4.13
C SER A 235 16.40 8.24 -3.18
N SER A 236 16.43 7.03 -2.62
CA SER A 236 17.48 6.59 -1.72
C SER A 236 18.84 6.58 -2.42
N THR A 237 18.93 5.92 -3.57
CA THR A 237 20.15 5.85 -4.39
C THR A 237 20.54 7.22 -4.93
N LEU A 238 19.56 7.96 -5.46
CA LEU A 238 19.79 9.29 -6.04
C LEU A 238 20.34 10.29 -5.02
N PHE A 239 19.78 10.32 -3.81
CA PHE A 239 20.19 11.29 -2.79
C PHE A 239 21.44 10.86 -2.06
N GLN A 240 21.54 9.60 -1.65
CA GLN A 240 22.67 9.14 -0.87
C GLN A 240 23.91 8.90 -1.74
N ARG A 241 23.78 8.17 -2.86
CA ARG A 241 24.92 7.75 -3.68
C ARG A 241 25.41 8.86 -4.60
N GLN A 242 24.49 9.58 -5.27
CA GLN A 242 24.87 10.59 -6.26
C GLN A 242 25.08 11.98 -5.65
N ARG A 243 24.36 12.30 -4.56
CA ARG A 243 24.40 13.64 -3.92
C ARG A 243 25.05 13.64 -2.55
N GLY A 244 25.57 12.50 -2.07
CA GLY A 244 26.29 12.41 -0.80
C GLY A 244 25.44 12.68 0.44
N VAL A 245 24.11 12.60 0.34
CA VAL A 245 23.20 12.80 1.48
C VAL A 245 23.33 11.63 2.44
N SER A 246 23.55 11.88 3.71
CA SER A 246 23.61 10.80 4.73
C SER A 246 22.26 10.12 4.91
N GLY A 247 22.28 8.84 5.32
CA GLY A 247 21.05 8.04 5.54
C GLY A 247 20.02 8.71 6.44
N PRO A 248 20.40 9.27 7.63
CA PRO A 248 19.45 10.00 8.49
C PRO A 248 18.83 11.24 7.82
N VAL A 249 19.64 12.01 7.07
CA VAL A 249 19.15 13.19 6.35
C VAL A 249 18.22 12.77 5.22
N TYR A 250 18.54 11.69 4.49
CA TYR A 250 17.61 11.11 3.52
C TYR A 250 16.28 10.71 4.16
N ALA A 251 16.33 10.02 5.30
CA ALA A 251 15.11 9.61 6.01
C ALA A 251 14.26 10.81 6.44
N ALA A 252 14.88 11.92 6.87
CA ALA A 252 14.19 13.16 7.20
C ALA A 252 13.55 13.81 5.97
N ILE A 253 14.26 13.87 4.83
CA ILE A 253 13.75 14.38 3.54
C ILE A 253 12.55 13.54 3.08
N PHE A 254 12.68 12.21 3.14
CA PHE A 254 11.60 11.30 2.80
C PHE A 254 10.38 11.51 3.71
N GLY A 255 10.60 11.63 5.02
CA GLY A 255 9.58 11.96 6.00
C GLY A 255 8.86 13.30 5.69
N LEU A 256 9.61 14.32 5.25
CA LEU A 256 9.04 15.61 4.84
C LEU A 256 8.08 15.44 3.64
N THR A 257 8.45 14.65 2.63
CA THR A 257 7.54 14.40 1.50
C THR A 257 6.27 13.68 1.95
N VAL A 258 6.37 12.75 2.91
CA VAL A 258 5.22 12.05 3.47
C VAL A 258 4.31 12.96 4.28
N LEU A 259 4.82 14.02 4.91
CA LEU A 259 3.97 15.04 5.52
C LEU A 259 2.99 15.66 4.51
N GLY A 260 3.41 15.84 3.25
CA GLY A 260 2.51 16.22 2.17
C GLY A 260 1.31 15.26 2.03
N TYR A 261 1.55 13.95 2.07
CA TYR A 261 0.49 12.95 2.06
C TYR A 261 -0.47 13.08 3.26
N LEU A 262 0.07 13.30 4.46
CA LEU A 262 -0.75 13.47 5.66
C LEU A 262 -1.62 14.73 5.57
N ILE A 263 -1.06 15.83 5.08
CA ILE A 263 -1.80 17.07 4.82
C ILE A 263 -2.93 16.81 3.83
N GLY A 264 -2.64 16.16 2.69
CA GLY A 264 -3.64 15.82 1.70
C GLY A 264 -4.76 14.93 2.25
N SER A 265 -4.41 13.90 3.03
CA SER A 265 -5.37 13.02 3.68
C SER A 265 -6.25 13.77 4.68
N HIS A 266 -5.69 14.73 5.42
CA HIS A 266 -6.43 15.58 6.34
C HIS A 266 -7.38 16.56 5.61
N VAL A 267 -6.93 17.14 4.49
CA VAL A 267 -7.77 17.94 3.60
C VAL A 267 -8.97 17.12 3.11
N PHE A 268 -8.74 15.90 2.64
CA PHE A 268 -9.84 15.00 2.25
C PHE A 268 -10.79 14.69 3.41
N ALA A 269 -10.27 14.41 4.60
CA ALA A 269 -11.11 14.13 5.76
C ALA A 269 -12.06 15.28 6.11
N ARG A 270 -11.66 16.53 5.85
CA ARG A 270 -12.49 17.74 6.08
C ARG A 270 -13.41 18.08 4.92
N THR A 271 -13.01 17.78 3.69
CA THR A 271 -13.73 18.21 2.47
C THR A 271 -14.57 17.09 1.86
N GLY A 272 -14.19 15.82 2.09
CA GLY A 272 -14.80 14.66 1.45
C GLY A 272 -16.29 14.43 1.78
N THR A 273 -16.79 15.01 2.90
CA THR A 273 -18.22 15.00 3.26
C THR A 273 -19.01 16.11 2.60
N ARG A 274 -18.34 17.20 2.17
CA ARG A 274 -18.97 18.41 1.61
C ARG A 274 -19.00 18.39 0.07
N TRP A 275 -18.01 17.76 -0.54
CA TRP A 275 -17.81 17.79 -2.00
C TRP A 275 -18.00 16.39 -2.61
N LYS A 276 -18.43 16.35 -3.87
CA LYS A 276 -18.54 15.07 -4.60
C LYS A 276 -17.15 14.46 -4.76
N ALA A 277 -17.02 13.16 -4.51
CA ALA A 277 -15.75 12.44 -4.61
C ALA A 277 -15.05 12.67 -5.96
N ASP A 278 -15.81 12.67 -7.06
CA ASP A 278 -15.28 12.92 -8.41
C ASP A 278 -14.64 14.30 -8.56
N SER A 279 -15.22 15.34 -7.96
CA SER A 279 -14.66 16.69 -8.01
C SER A 279 -13.37 16.79 -7.21
N VAL A 280 -13.33 16.13 -6.05
CA VAL A 280 -12.13 16.07 -5.19
C VAL A 280 -11.00 15.33 -5.89
N ILE A 281 -11.30 14.18 -6.53
CA ILE A 281 -10.31 13.39 -7.27
C ILE A 281 -9.80 14.16 -8.49
N ALA A 282 -10.68 14.90 -9.20
CA ALA A 282 -10.28 15.71 -10.35
C ALA A 282 -9.37 16.89 -9.92
N ALA A 283 -9.70 17.57 -8.82
CA ALA A 283 -8.84 18.61 -8.26
C ALA A 283 -7.47 18.04 -7.85
N ALA A 284 -7.45 16.88 -7.20
CA ALA A 284 -6.21 16.18 -6.84
C ALA A 284 -5.39 15.83 -8.09
N ALA A 285 -6.02 15.36 -9.19
CA ALA A 285 -5.32 15.07 -10.43
C ALA A 285 -4.70 16.34 -11.06
N GLY A 286 -5.38 17.49 -10.98
CA GLY A 286 -4.85 18.78 -11.40
C GLY A 286 -3.63 19.22 -10.59
N VAL A 287 -3.69 19.14 -9.26
CA VAL A 287 -2.56 19.45 -8.37
C VAL A 287 -1.38 18.49 -8.61
N ASN A 288 -1.68 17.20 -8.82
CA ASN A 288 -0.68 16.18 -9.15
C ASN A 288 0.07 16.52 -10.44
N LEU A 289 -0.66 16.88 -11.50
CA LEU A 289 -0.08 17.26 -12.77
C LEU A 289 0.77 18.53 -12.66
N ALA A 290 0.30 19.55 -11.94
CA ALA A 290 1.07 20.76 -11.70
C ALA A 290 2.36 20.49 -10.92
N GLY A 291 2.29 19.68 -9.85
CA GLY A 291 3.46 19.25 -9.08
C GLY A 291 4.45 18.46 -9.95
N THR A 292 3.95 17.58 -10.81
CA THR A 292 4.79 16.81 -11.74
C THR A 292 5.43 17.69 -12.83
N ALA A 293 4.70 18.69 -13.34
CA ALA A 293 5.27 19.67 -14.26
C ALA A 293 6.40 20.48 -13.59
N ALA A 294 6.20 20.90 -12.33
CA ALA A 294 7.24 21.54 -11.55
C ALA A 294 8.45 20.63 -11.31
N LEU A 295 8.22 19.32 -11.09
CA LEU A 295 9.28 18.33 -10.98
C LEU A 295 10.11 18.21 -12.27
N TRP A 296 9.44 18.23 -13.42
CA TRP A 296 10.08 18.21 -14.73
C TRP A 296 10.97 19.45 -14.95
N VAL A 297 10.42 20.65 -14.67
CA VAL A 297 11.16 21.90 -14.78
C VAL A 297 12.33 21.94 -13.79
N GLY A 298 12.11 21.55 -12.53
CA GLY A 298 13.15 21.51 -11.50
C GLY A 298 14.28 20.57 -11.86
N GLY A 299 13.97 19.39 -12.40
CA GLY A 299 14.96 18.42 -12.87
C GLY A 299 15.76 18.90 -14.09
N ALA A 300 15.17 19.75 -14.94
CA ALA A 300 15.86 20.33 -16.10
C ALA A 300 16.75 21.53 -15.71
N VAL A 301 16.25 22.43 -14.84
CA VAL A 301 16.96 23.68 -14.49
C VAL A 301 18.03 23.47 -13.41
N ALA A 302 17.76 22.62 -12.44
CA ALA A 302 18.66 22.39 -11.31
C ALA A 302 18.82 20.88 -11.00
N PRO A 303 19.40 20.08 -11.92
CA PRO A 303 19.43 18.62 -11.82
C PRO A 303 20.16 18.09 -10.58
N THR A 304 21.08 18.87 -10.01
CA THR A 304 21.85 18.50 -8.82
C THR A 304 21.20 18.93 -7.50
N ALA A 305 20.27 19.89 -7.54
CA ALA A 305 19.66 20.41 -6.32
C ALA A 305 18.62 19.41 -5.75
N VAL A 306 18.80 18.98 -4.49
CA VAL A 306 17.85 18.13 -3.78
C VAL A 306 16.48 18.78 -3.71
N ALA A 307 16.42 20.09 -3.41
CA ALA A 307 15.18 20.84 -3.30
C ALA A 307 14.36 20.86 -4.60
N ALA A 308 15.02 20.84 -5.77
CA ALA A 308 14.36 20.82 -7.07
C ALA A 308 13.52 19.56 -7.31
N LEU A 309 13.82 18.47 -6.61
CA LEU A 309 13.04 17.24 -6.65
C LEU A 309 12.08 17.12 -5.46
N VAL A 310 12.53 17.50 -4.27
CA VAL A 310 11.77 17.30 -3.03
C VAL A 310 10.57 18.24 -2.94
N VAL A 311 10.73 19.53 -3.31
CA VAL A 311 9.63 20.49 -3.22
C VAL A 311 8.46 20.16 -4.14
N PRO A 312 8.66 19.87 -5.43
CA PRO A 312 7.56 19.42 -6.29
C PRO A 312 6.94 18.09 -5.82
N MET A 313 7.76 17.13 -5.36
CA MET A 313 7.25 15.87 -4.83
C MET A 313 6.38 16.03 -3.60
N PHE A 314 6.66 17.01 -2.75
CA PHE A 314 5.80 17.34 -1.62
C PHE A 314 4.38 17.70 -2.08
N PHE A 315 4.23 18.50 -3.14
CA PHE A 315 2.91 18.84 -3.71
C PHE A 315 2.24 17.64 -4.40
N VAL A 316 3.03 16.81 -5.11
CA VAL A 316 2.54 15.54 -5.66
C VAL A 316 1.98 14.67 -4.52
N MET A 317 2.68 14.60 -3.38
CA MET A 317 2.23 13.83 -2.23
C MET A 317 0.97 14.39 -1.56
N ILE A 318 0.76 15.71 -1.55
CA ILE A 318 -0.54 16.29 -1.12
C ILE A 318 -1.66 15.77 -2.02
N ALA A 319 -1.47 15.81 -3.33
CA ALA A 319 -2.46 15.32 -4.28
C ALA A 319 -2.75 13.82 -4.12
N VAL A 320 -1.71 13.01 -3.94
CA VAL A 320 -1.83 11.55 -3.67
C VAL A 320 -2.57 11.31 -2.35
N GLY A 321 -2.27 12.10 -1.31
CA GLY A 321 -2.93 12.05 -0.01
C GLY A 321 -4.42 12.39 -0.05
N ILE A 322 -4.85 13.21 -1.02
CA ILE A 322 -6.28 13.46 -1.29
C ILE A 322 -6.88 12.31 -2.12
N ALA A 323 -6.22 11.92 -3.20
CA ALA A 323 -6.75 11.01 -4.21
C ALA A 323 -6.96 9.58 -3.66
N ILE A 324 -5.99 9.03 -2.90
CA ILE A 324 -6.05 7.67 -2.40
C ILE A 324 -7.29 7.42 -1.52
N PRO A 325 -7.52 8.15 -0.43
CA PRO A 325 -8.70 7.92 0.40
C PRO A 325 -10.00 8.28 -0.32
N ALA A 326 -9.99 9.27 -1.23
CA ALA A 326 -11.16 9.61 -2.04
C ALA A 326 -11.59 8.47 -2.97
N CYS A 327 -10.63 7.84 -3.67
CA CYS A 327 -10.90 6.67 -4.53
C CYS A 327 -11.37 5.46 -3.71
N GLN A 328 -10.72 5.18 -2.58
CA GLN A 328 -11.11 4.09 -1.68
C GLN A 328 -12.54 4.27 -1.16
N PHE A 329 -12.88 5.47 -0.73
CA PHE A 329 -14.23 5.79 -0.27
C PHE A 329 -15.25 5.63 -1.40
N ALA A 330 -14.99 6.22 -2.57
CA ALA A 330 -15.92 6.21 -3.70
C ALA A 330 -16.18 4.81 -4.27
N VAL A 331 -15.15 3.97 -4.34
CA VAL A 331 -15.28 2.61 -4.90
C VAL A 331 -16.05 1.68 -3.96
N MET A 332 -15.92 1.82 -2.63
CA MET A 332 -16.52 0.87 -1.69
C MET A 332 -18.01 1.10 -1.43
N GLN A 333 -18.53 2.29 -1.71
CA GLN A 333 -19.92 2.66 -1.42
C GLN A 333 -20.98 1.69 -1.99
N PRO A 334 -20.89 1.24 -3.27
CA PRO A 334 -21.94 0.37 -3.83
C PRO A 334 -21.79 -1.11 -3.47
N TYR A 335 -20.66 -1.54 -2.85
CA TYR A 335 -20.33 -2.96 -2.66
C TYR A 335 -20.40 -3.43 -1.20
N THR A 336 -21.37 -2.95 -0.43
CA THR A 336 -21.48 -3.26 1.00
C THR A 336 -21.59 -4.77 1.31
N THR A 337 -22.27 -5.53 0.45
CA THR A 337 -22.46 -6.99 0.59
C THR A 337 -21.23 -7.82 0.21
N ILE A 338 -20.39 -7.30 -0.67
CA ILE A 338 -19.18 -7.98 -1.19
C ILE A 338 -17.91 -7.14 -0.92
N ALA A 339 -17.93 -6.29 0.11
CA ALA A 339 -16.88 -5.33 0.38
C ALA A 339 -15.47 -5.96 0.53
N GLY A 340 -15.39 -7.16 1.10
CA GLY A 340 -14.13 -7.91 1.22
C GLY A 340 -13.54 -8.28 -0.14
N THR A 341 -14.34 -8.90 -0.99
CA THR A 341 -13.96 -9.31 -2.35
C THR A 341 -13.63 -8.10 -3.23
N ALA A 342 -14.45 -7.04 -3.17
CA ALA A 342 -14.24 -5.82 -3.93
C ALA A 342 -12.94 -5.09 -3.50
N SER A 343 -12.67 -4.99 -2.19
CA SER A 343 -11.45 -4.37 -1.70
C SER A 343 -10.20 -5.19 -2.03
N GLY A 344 -10.27 -6.52 -1.97
CA GLY A 344 -9.18 -7.41 -2.38
C GLY A 344 -8.78 -7.20 -3.83
N LEU A 345 -9.75 -7.22 -4.75
CA LEU A 345 -9.51 -6.98 -6.18
C LEU A 345 -9.01 -5.55 -6.44
N PHE A 346 -9.58 -4.55 -5.77
CA PHE A 346 -9.17 -3.16 -5.85
C PHE A 346 -7.69 -2.96 -5.51
N PHE A 347 -7.24 -3.50 -4.38
CA PHE A 347 -5.84 -3.41 -3.97
C PHE A 347 -4.92 -4.29 -4.82
N PHE A 348 -5.41 -5.44 -5.31
CA PHE A 348 -4.68 -6.26 -6.27
C PHE A 348 -4.34 -5.46 -7.53
N ILE A 349 -5.33 -4.81 -8.14
CA ILE A 349 -5.14 -3.98 -9.34
C ILE A 349 -4.13 -2.87 -9.06
N GLN A 350 -4.26 -2.18 -7.92
CA GLN A 350 -3.32 -1.14 -7.52
C GLN A 350 -1.88 -1.66 -7.44
N MET A 351 -1.65 -2.76 -6.74
CA MET A 351 -0.31 -3.30 -6.55
C MET A 351 0.27 -3.91 -7.83
N ALA A 352 -0.57 -4.54 -8.67
CA ALA A 352 -0.16 -5.08 -9.96
C ALA A 352 0.30 -3.97 -10.92
N ILE A 353 -0.46 -2.87 -11.02
CA ILE A 353 -0.07 -1.70 -11.83
C ILE A 353 1.18 -1.04 -11.26
N THR A 354 1.30 -0.97 -9.92
CA THR A 354 2.52 -0.45 -9.28
C THR A 354 3.74 -1.32 -9.59
N ALA A 355 3.59 -2.64 -9.57
CA ALA A 355 4.66 -3.56 -9.94
C ALA A 355 5.07 -3.39 -11.41
N ALA A 356 4.10 -3.24 -12.32
CA ALA A 356 4.39 -2.94 -13.73
C ALA A 356 5.12 -1.59 -13.88
N CYS A 357 4.69 -0.56 -13.17
CA CYS A 357 5.34 0.74 -13.12
C CYS A 357 6.81 0.61 -12.64
N GLY A 358 7.04 -0.19 -11.60
CA GLY A 358 8.38 -0.48 -11.10
C GLY A 358 9.26 -1.23 -12.11
N GLY A 359 8.68 -2.16 -12.88
CA GLY A 359 9.37 -2.85 -13.97
C GLY A 359 9.79 -1.90 -15.08
N VAL A 360 8.90 -0.99 -15.48
CA VAL A 360 9.23 0.08 -16.46
C VAL A 360 10.32 0.98 -15.92
N LEU A 361 10.24 1.39 -14.65
CA LEU A 361 11.26 2.23 -14.03
C LEU A 361 12.63 1.54 -14.01
N ALA A 362 12.69 0.27 -13.61
CA ALA A 362 13.92 -0.51 -13.58
C ALA A 362 14.55 -0.68 -14.99
N TRP A 363 13.71 -0.84 -16.02
CA TRP A 363 14.14 -0.95 -17.41
C TRP A 363 14.71 0.37 -17.95
N LEU A 364 14.13 1.51 -17.54
CA LEU A 364 14.58 2.86 -17.94
C LEU A 364 15.76 3.37 -17.08
N SER A 365 16.08 2.71 -15.97
CA SER A 365 17.06 3.21 -15.00
C SER A 365 18.44 3.36 -15.62
N ASP A 366 18.93 4.59 -15.68
CA ASP A 366 20.23 4.99 -16.22
C ASP A 366 21.14 5.60 -15.14
N GLY A 367 20.74 5.48 -13.88
CA GLY A 367 21.44 6.09 -12.76
C GLY A 367 21.18 7.59 -12.58
N THR A 368 20.35 8.22 -13.41
CA THR A 368 19.98 9.65 -13.28
C THR A 368 18.58 9.81 -12.67
N ALA A 369 18.18 11.07 -12.39
CA ALA A 369 16.82 11.38 -11.96
C ALA A 369 15.78 11.34 -13.11
N ARG A 370 16.21 11.24 -14.36
CA ARG A 370 15.34 11.31 -15.54
C ARG A 370 14.30 10.21 -15.59
N PRO A 371 14.62 8.91 -15.40
CA PRO A 371 13.62 7.83 -15.40
C PRO A 371 12.52 8.06 -14.37
N MET A 372 12.89 8.46 -13.15
CA MET A 372 11.94 8.80 -12.09
C MET A 372 10.98 9.90 -12.54
N ILE A 373 11.49 10.99 -13.13
CA ILE A 373 10.69 12.13 -13.59
C ILE A 373 9.75 11.71 -14.72
N VAL A 374 10.26 10.97 -15.72
CA VAL A 374 9.50 10.52 -16.90
C VAL A 374 8.35 9.59 -16.49
N VAL A 375 8.65 8.58 -15.66
CA VAL A 375 7.64 7.63 -15.21
C VAL A 375 6.58 8.32 -14.34
N THR A 376 7.00 9.23 -13.44
CA THR A 376 6.07 10.05 -12.66
C THR A 376 5.17 10.90 -13.55
N ALA A 377 5.73 11.53 -14.60
CA ALA A 377 4.96 12.34 -15.55
C ALA A 377 3.95 11.49 -16.35
N GLY A 378 4.37 10.34 -16.87
CA GLY A 378 3.49 9.41 -17.57
C GLY A 378 2.34 8.93 -16.67
N ALA A 379 2.65 8.58 -15.42
CA ALA A 379 1.64 8.19 -14.43
C ALA A 379 0.66 9.34 -14.10
N SER A 380 1.15 10.58 -14.00
CA SER A 380 0.32 11.76 -13.74
C SER A 380 -0.66 12.04 -14.88
N VAL A 381 -0.19 11.95 -16.12
CA VAL A 381 -1.04 12.09 -17.31
C VAL A 381 -2.07 10.96 -17.36
N ALA A 382 -1.68 9.72 -17.11
CA ALA A 382 -2.59 8.58 -17.05
C ALA A 382 -3.64 8.74 -15.93
N PHE A 383 -3.25 9.25 -14.76
CA PHE A 383 -4.16 9.55 -13.67
C PHE A 383 -5.22 10.55 -14.10
N LEU A 384 -4.83 11.68 -14.70
CA LEU A 384 -5.76 12.68 -15.19
C LEU A 384 -6.65 12.10 -16.30
N ALA A 385 -6.09 11.37 -17.26
CA ALA A 385 -6.84 10.77 -18.37
C ALA A 385 -7.93 9.80 -17.87
N VAL A 386 -7.63 8.97 -16.86
CA VAL A 386 -8.61 8.08 -16.24
C VAL A 386 -9.71 8.85 -15.53
N VAL A 387 -9.35 9.91 -14.80
CA VAL A 387 -10.32 10.72 -14.07
C VAL A 387 -11.28 11.45 -15.01
N VAL A 388 -10.78 11.98 -16.12
CA VAL A 388 -11.57 12.74 -17.11
C VAL A 388 -12.28 11.81 -18.09
N GLY A 389 -11.57 10.85 -18.67
CA GLY A 389 -12.05 10.00 -19.77
C GLY A 389 -13.12 8.99 -19.36
N LEU A 390 -13.01 8.44 -18.15
CA LEU A 390 -13.99 7.50 -17.59
C LEU A 390 -15.08 8.17 -16.75
N ARG A 391 -15.17 9.51 -16.79
CA ARG A 391 -16.23 10.24 -16.09
C ARG A 391 -17.59 9.79 -16.64
N GLU A 392 -18.46 9.29 -15.78
CA GLU A 392 -19.82 8.92 -16.17
C GLU A 392 -20.53 10.16 -16.75
N ARG A 393 -20.86 10.11 -18.04
CA ARG A 393 -21.91 10.97 -18.58
C ARG A 393 -23.17 10.58 -17.82
N ARG A 394 -23.85 11.53 -17.20
CA ARG A 394 -25.10 11.35 -16.47
C ARG A 394 -26.14 10.69 -17.40
N CYS A 395 -26.13 9.36 -17.51
CA CYS A 395 -27.29 8.60 -17.92
C CYS A 395 -28.03 8.22 -16.64
N ALA A 396 -29.14 8.89 -16.39
CA ALA A 396 -30.08 8.50 -15.36
C ALA A 396 -30.53 7.06 -15.65
N GLY A 397 -30.22 6.09 -14.77
CA GLY A 397 -30.90 4.81 -14.80
C GLY A 397 -30.11 3.52 -14.60
N GLU A 398 -28.77 3.48 -14.67
CA GLU A 398 -28.05 2.23 -14.40
C GLU A 398 -27.54 2.18 -12.95
N GLY A 399 -28.39 1.66 -12.05
CA GLY A 399 -27.97 1.23 -10.72
C GLY A 399 -26.99 0.05 -10.84
N SER A 400 -25.90 0.08 -10.04
CA SER A 400 -24.95 -1.04 -9.95
C SER A 400 -25.69 -2.36 -9.76
N ARG A 401 -25.31 -3.42 -10.48
CA ARG A 401 -25.87 -4.77 -10.36
C ARG A 401 -25.74 -5.35 -8.94
N PHE A 402 -24.91 -4.76 -8.11
CA PHE A 402 -24.60 -5.15 -6.74
C PHE A 402 -25.18 -4.18 -5.70
N ALA A 403 -25.88 -3.11 -6.10
CA ALA A 403 -26.56 -2.23 -5.15
C ALA A 403 -27.74 -2.97 -4.51
N PRO A 404 -27.96 -2.85 -3.19
CA PRO A 404 -29.12 -3.42 -2.55
C PRO A 404 -30.39 -2.79 -3.17
N ARG A 405 -31.27 -3.62 -3.74
CA ARG A 405 -32.60 -3.18 -4.20
C ARG A 405 -33.29 -2.56 -3.02
N SER A 406 -33.59 -1.27 -3.07
CA SER A 406 -34.33 -0.59 -2.01
C SER A 406 -35.66 -1.33 -1.76
N ARG A 407 -35.96 -1.62 -0.49
CA ARG A 407 -37.20 -2.22 -0.01
C ARG A 407 -38.42 -1.26 -0.18
N ALA A 408 -38.42 -0.39 -1.16
CA ALA A 408 -39.51 0.56 -1.44
C ALA A 408 -40.70 -0.04 -2.20
N ALA A 409 -40.63 -1.33 -2.59
CA ALA A 409 -41.73 -1.99 -3.31
C ALA A 409 -42.56 -2.98 -2.47
N ALA A 410 -42.41 -2.99 -1.13
CA ALA A 410 -43.13 -3.90 -0.25
C ALA A 410 -44.16 -3.21 0.66
N ALA A 411 -44.51 -1.95 0.40
CA ALA A 411 -45.52 -1.20 1.15
C ALA A 411 -46.79 -0.87 0.34
N GLU A 412 -46.91 -1.43 -0.87
CA GLU A 412 -48.15 -1.32 -1.69
C GLU A 412 -48.66 -2.71 -2.06
N ARG A 413 -48.97 -3.55 -1.05
CA ARG A 413 -49.98 -4.64 -1.15
C ARG A 413 -50.64 -4.87 0.19
#